data_89c8ad8126eb5579dfc9c6032c8b335b
#
_entry.id   89c8ad8126eb5579dfc9c6032c8b335b
#
_cell.length_a   1.000
_cell.length_b   1.000
_cell.length_c   1.000
_cell.angle_alpha   90.00
_cell.angle_beta   90.00
_cell.angle_gamma   90.00
#
_symmetry.space_group_name_H-M   'P 1'
#
loop_
_entity.id
_entity.type
_entity.pdbx_description
1 polymer ?
#
loop_
_entity_poly.entity_id
_entity_poly.type
_entity_poly.pdbx_seq_one_letter_code
_entity_poly.pdbx_strand_id
1 'polypeptide(L)'
;MKDNENLSAALAAATCALLGSAVTTPVAAQEEGSGSGWSFDSTLLYYGESDDRVRDISAAVAALRDFGDERKLSATLTADTLTGASASGAIALNRPQTFTSPSGRAVYTTAAGDVPLDDTFLDTRFALNASWTQPLARLYTFSAGVGFSTEYDYTHLGANLALARDFNKRNTTVNAGVAWSQDDVKPVGGLPIPLSQMLDVDNNSNKLGGSESKDVLDLLLGFTQVLNRTTVLRVNYSYSDSSGYLNDPYKLLSVVDPLTGDTLARVPIGQGPNGVYLFESRPDARTKQSLYAEVKHSFGDPVMYFSYRYMTDDWGIDSHTGEVRLRWPLGEGYIEPQLRYYKQSAADFYRASLVSGSALPRYASADFRLGDFDATTVGIKYGHGTPNGNEWSIRAEYYQQTGSVPSEQIIGNQANRALYPDLSAVIVQFGYRFRP
;
A
#
# COMPACT_ATOMS: atom_id res chain seq x y z
N MET A 1 -12.54 -19.76 -27.32
CA MET A 1 -12.88 -18.44 -27.90
C MET A 1 -13.76 -17.61 -26.98
N LYS A 2 -13.72 -17.85 -25.65
CA LYS A 2 -14.57 -17.21 -24.65
C LYS A 2 -13.80 -16.39 -23.59
N ASP A 3 -12.47 -16.36 -23.65
CA ASP A 3 -11.63 -15.72 -22.59
C ASP A 3 -11.44 -14.20 -22.72
N ASN A 4 -12.03 -13.55 -23.74
CA ASN A 4 -11.76 -12.14 -24.03
C ASN A 4 -12.73 -11.14 -23.39
N GLU A 5 -13.85 -11.58 -22.81
CA GLU A 5 -14.84 -10.66 -22.22
C GLU A 5 -14.47 -10.18 -20.81
N ASN A 6 -13.56 -10.90 -20.13
CA ASN A 6 -13.14 -10.60 -18.76
C ASN A 6 -12.02 -9.55 -18.64
N LEU A 7 -11.42 -9.15 -19.74
CA LEU A 7 -10.27 -8.26 -19.76
C LEU A 7 -10.63 -6.81 -19.38
N SER A 8 -11.80 -6.33 -19.83
CA SER A 8 -12.26 -4.96 -19.53
C SER A 8 -12.68 -4.79 -18.06
N ALA A 9 -13.25 -5.84 -17.44
CA ALA A 9 -13.60 -5.80 -16.02
C ALA A 9 -12.34 -5.86 -15.13
N ALA A 10 -11.33 -6.64 -15.54
CA ALA A 10 -10.03 -6.67 -14.86
C ALA A 10 -9.28 -5.34 -14.97
N LEU A 11 -9.48 -4.58 -16.04
CA LEU A 11 -8.92 -3.25 -16.26
C LEU A 11 -9.62 -2.16 -15.44
N ALA A 12 -10.94 -2.23 -15.29
CA ALA A 12 -11.68 -1.35 -14.39
C ALA A 12 -11.25 -1.56 -12.92
N ALA A 13 -11.04 -2.83 -12.51
CA ALA A 13 -10.52 -3.16 -11.18
C ALA A 13 -9.07 -2.67 -10.98
N ALA A 14 -8.21 -2.70 -12.02
CA ALA A 14 -6.86 -2.16 -11.95
C ALA A 14 -6.84 -0.63 -11.79
N THR A 15 -7.79 0.07 -12.39
CA THR A 15 -7.95 1.52 -12.23
C THR A 15 -8.45 1.88 -10.82
N CYS A 16 -9.33 1.08 -10.24
CA CYS A 16 -9.77 1.23 -8.85
C CYS A 16 -8.67 0.88 -7.83
N ALA A 17 -7.76 -0.05 -8.14
CA ALA A 17 -6.62 -0.40 -7.28
C ALA A 17 -5.54 0.69 -7.21
N LEU A 18 -5.52 1.64 -8.16
CA LEU A 18 -4.67 2.84 -8.10
C LEU A 18 -5.18 3.87 -7.08
N LEU A 19 -6.46 3.81 -6.71
CA LEU A 19 -7.11 4.74 -5.78
C LEU A 19 -6.93 4.35 -4.29
N GLY A 20 -5.83 3.72 -3.95
CA GLY A 20 -5.37 3.63 -2.56
C GLY A 20 -6.18 2.73 -1.65
N SER A 21 -6.08 1.45 -1.85
CA SER A 21 -6.17 0.50 -0.75
C SER A 21 -5.35 -0.74 -1.11
N ALA A 22 -4.42 -1.09 -0.24
CA ALA A 22 -3.59 -2.29 -0.34
C ALA A 22 -4.38 -3.61 -0.14
N VAL A 23 -5.69 -3.58 -0.25
CA VAL A 23 -6.48 -4.79 -0.37
C VAL A 23 -6.50 -5.14 -1.86
N THR A 24 -5.49 -5.88 -2.30
CA THR A 24 -5.57 -6.61 -3.56
C THR A 24 -6.68 -7.65 -3.39
N THR A 25 -7.92 -7.26 -3.68
CA THR A 25 -8.89 -8.28 -4.03
C THR A 25 -8.28 -9.04 -5.20
N PRO A 26 -8.01 -10.34 -5.08
CA PRO A 26 -7.60 -11.10 -6.24
C PRO A 26 -8.70 -10.92 -7.26
N VAL A 27 -8.39 -10.27 -8.39
CA VAL A 27 -9.22 -10.42 -9.58
C VAL A 27 -9.05 -11.89 -9.97
N ALA A 28 -9.83 -12.74 -9.31
CA ALA A 28 -9.94 -14.11 -9.70
C ALA A 28 -10.46 -14.06 -11.14
N ALA A 29 -9.77 -14.78 -12.02
CA ALA A 29 -10.26 -15.01 -13.37
C ALA A 29 -11.73 -15.44 -13.26
N GLN A 30 -12.65 -14.58 -13.69
CA GLN A 30 -14.05 -14.92 -13.75
C GLN A 30 -14.18 -16.06 -14.77
N GLU A 31 -14.42 -17.27 -14.26
CA GLU A 31 -15.00 -18.29 -15.11
C GLU A 31 -16.41 -17.84 -15.46
N GLU A 32 -16.68 -17.73 -16.75
CA GLU A 32 -17.97 -17.33 -17.28
C GLU A 32 -19.05 -18.37 -16.94
N GLY A 33 -19.95 -17.98 -16.04
CA GLY A 33 -21.31 -18.46 -16.11
C GLY A 33 -22.06 -17.51 -17.05
N SER A 34 -22.49 -17.99 -18.19
CA SER A 34 -23.27 -17.25 -19.20
C SER A 34 -24.70 -17.01 -18.69
N GLY A 35 -24.87 -16.03 -17.80
CA GLY A 35 -26.18 -15.62 -17.32
C GLY A 35 -26.13 -14.25 -16.66
N SER A 36 -27.08 -13.38 -17.00
CA SER A 36 -27.28 -12.14 -16.24
C SER A 36 -27.58 -12.49 -14.76
N GLY A 37 -26.84 -11.92 -13.83
CA GLY A 37 -27.03 -12.26 -12.42
C GLY A 37 -26.16 -11.44 -11.48
N TRP A 38 -26.33 -11.69 -10.20
CA TRP A 38 -25.45 -11.22 -9.15
C TRP A 38 -24.38 -12.25 -8.85
N SER A 39 -23.16 -11.80 -8.56
CA SER A 39 -22.15 -12.57 -7.86
C SER A 39 -21.59 -11.79 -6.70
N PHE A 40 -21.23 -12.49 -5.64
CA PHE A 40 -20.72 -11.90 -4.41
C PHE A 40 -19.39 -12.57 -4.07
N ASP A 41 -18.37 -11.75 -3.80
CA ASP A 41 -17.07 -12.20 -3.28
C ASP A 41 -16.89 -11.61 -1.88
N SER A 42 -16.71 -12.48 -0.90
CA SER A 42 -16.43 -12.08 0.49
C SER A 42 -15.00 -12.47 0.84
N THR A 43 -14.28 -11.57 1.47
CA THR A 43 -12.89 -11.77 1.88
C THR A 43 -12.72 -11.38 3.33
N LEU A 44 -12.06 -12.23 4.10
CA LEU A 44 -11.55 -11.93 5.43
C LEU A 44 -10.03 -12.06 5.40
N LEU A 45 -9.33 -11.05 5.89
CA LEU A 45 -7.87 -11.00 5.91
C LEU A 45 -7.39 -10.74 7.34
N TYR A 46 -6.37 -11.45 7.73
CA TYR A 46 -5.53 -11.19 8.89
C TYR A 46 -4.11 -10.88 8.42
N TYR A 47 -3.56 -9.78 8.88
CA TYR A 47 -2.16 -9.41 8.74
C TYR A 47 -1.58 -9.24 10.14
N GLY A 48 -0.40 -9.81 10.41
CA GLY A 48 0.26 -9.64 11.70
C GLY A 48 1.77 -9.59 11.53
N GLU A 49 2.36 -8.50 12.02
CA GLU A 49 3.81 -8.31 12.08
C GLU A 49 4.40 -9.00 13.31
N SER A 50 5.69 -9.38 13.22
CA SER A 50 6.45 -9.87 14.38
C SER A 50 6.64 -8.78 15.44
N ASP A 51 7.06 -9.19 16.64
CA ASP A 51 7.43 -8.33 17.76
C ASP A 51 6.32 -7.39 18.24
N ASP A 52 5.07 -7.91 18.25
CA ASP A 52 3.87 -7.20 18.68
C ASP A 52 3.65 -5.84 17.97
N ARG A 53 4.13 -5.75 16.74
CA ARG A 53 3.95 -4.57 15.88
C ARG A 53 2.51 -4.53 15.33
N VAL A 54 2.35 -4.02 14.15
CA VAL A 54 1.04 -3.77 13.54
C VAL A 54 0.28 -5.08 13.27
N ARG A 55 -1.02 -5.08 13.57
CA ARG A 55 -2.00 -6.12 13.21
C ARG A 55 -3.16 -5.47 12.48
N ASP A 56 -3.63 -6.12 11.43
CA ASP A 56 -4.83 -5.72 10.70
C ASP A 56 -5.80 -6.88 10.57
N ILE A 57 -7.08 -6.60 10.75
CA ILE A 57 -8.19 -7.48 10.43
C ILE A 57 -9.09 -6.74 9.47
N SER A 58 -9.18 -7.25 8.24
CA SER A 58 -9.98 -6.64 7.18
C SER A 58 -11.08 -7.58 6.73
N ALA A 59 -12.27 -7.04 6.49
CA ALA A 59 -13.38 -7.72 5.86
C ALA A 59 -13.84 -6.93 4.64
N ALA A 60 -13.99 -7.59 3.49
CA ALA A 60 -14.51 -6.97 2.28
C ALA A 60 -15.61 -7.83 1.66
N VAL A 61 -16.62 -7.17 1.11
CA VAL A 61 -17.67 -7.79 0.33
C VAL A 61 -17.81 -7.03 -0.98
N ALA A 62 -17.56 -7.72 -2.09
CA ALA A 62 -17.75 -7.22 -3.44
C ALA A 62 -19.01 -7.84 -4.05
N ALA A 63 -19.89 -7.01 -4.59
CA ALA A 63 -21.07 -7.40 -5.34
C ALA A 63 -20.89 -7.00 -6.80
N LEU A 64 -21.08 -7.94 -7.72
CA LEU A 64 -21.05 -7.70 -9.16
C LEU A 64 -22.40 -8.07 -9.74
N ARG A 65 -23.04 -7.13 -10.44
CA ARG A 65 -24.22 -7.36 -11.28
C ARG A 65 -23.80 -7.39 -12.73
N ASP A 66 -23.96 -8.53 -13.37
CA ASP A 66 -23.88 -8.68 -14.81
C ASP A 66 -25.28 -8.57 -15.41
N PHE A 67 -25.48 -7.69 -16.39
CA PHE A 67 -26.77 -7.47 -17.05
C PHE A 67 -26.95 -8.34 -18.31
N GLY A 68 -25.92 -9.12 -18.69
CA GLY A 68 -25.96 -10.05 -19.83
C GLY A 68 -25.71 -9.40 -21.20
N ASP A 69 -25.47 -8.08 -21.23
CA ASP A 69 -25.23 -7.30 -22.45
C ASP A 69 -23.90 -6.50 -22.38
N GLU A 70 -22.90 -7.09 -21.73
CA GLU A 70 -21.58 -6.49 -21.42
C GLU A 70 -21.66 -5.29 -20.43
N ARG A 71 -22.84 -4.91 -19.94
CA ARG A 71 -22.98 -3.93 -18.86
C ARG A 71 -22.76 -4.60 -17.52
N LYS A 72 -21.96 -3.96 -16.66
CA LYS A 72 -21.64 -4.47 -15.32
C LYS A 72 -21.67 -3.33 -14.31
N LEU A 73 -22.25 -3.60 -13.14
CA LEU A 73 -22.18 -2.76 -11.96
C LEU A 73 -21.42 -3.53 -10.88
N SER A 74 -20.36 -2.95 -10.34
CA SER A 74 -19.68 -3.50 -9.17
C SER A 74 -19.73 -2.52 -8.01
N ALA A 75 -19.83 -3.06 -6.79
CA ALA A 75 -19.70 -2.32 -5.56
C ALA A 75 -18.90 -3.14 -4.55
N THR A 76 -17.97 -2.53 -3.84
CA THR A 76 -17.18 -3.18 -2.80
C THR A 76 -17.25 -2.36 -1.53
N LEU A 77 -17.66 -3.00 -0.44
CA LEU A 77 -17.58 -2.50 0.92
C LEU A 77 -16.37 -3.15 1.62
N THR A 78 -15.55 -2.34 2.28
CA THR A 78 -14.43 -2.81 3.09
C THR A 78 -14.51 -2.18 4.47
N ALA A 79 -14.26 -2.99 5.50
CA ALA A 79 -14.03 -2.54 6.86
C ALA A 79 -12.73 -3.18 7.35
N ASP A 80 -11.80 -2.37 7.84
CA ASP A 80 -10.54 -2.83 8.39
C ASP A 80 -10.22 -2.13 9.73
N THR A 81 -9.48 -2.84 10.56
CA THR A 81 -9.05 -2.33 11.86
C THR A 81 -7.58 -2.61 12.01
N LEU A 82 -6.80 -1.53 12.03
CA LEU A 82 -5.37 -1.54 12.20
C LEU A 82 -5.03 -1.21 13.66
N THR A 83 -4.32 -2.10 14.33
CA THR A 83 -3.92 -1.94 15.72
C THR A 83 -2.44 -2.25 15.88
N GLY A 84 -1.83 -1.77 16.95
CA GLY A 84 -0.46 -2.16 17.31
C GLY A 84 0.50 -0.98 17.39
N ALA A 85 1.74 -1.22 17.03
CA ALA A 85 2.83 -0.28 17.21
C ALA A 85 3.55 0.01 15.89
N SER A 86 3.54 1.25 15.45
CA SER A 86 4.26 1.72 14.26
C SER A 86 5.60 2.34 14.61
N ALA A 87 6.66 2.04 13.85
CA ALA A 87 7.96 2.66 14.04
C ALA A 87 7.88 4.18 13.83
N SER A 88 8.23 4.94 14.87
CA SER A 88 8.17 6.40 14.84
C SER A 88 9.26 7.05 13.98
N GLY A 89 10.33 6.32 13.63
CA GLY A 89 11.53 6.82 12.96
C GLY A 89 12.65 7.26 13.92
N ALA A 90 12.37 7.34 15.23
CA ALA A 90 13.41 7.62 16.21
C ALA A 90 14.38 6.44 16.36
N ILE A 91 15.66 6.74 16.61
CA ILE A 91 16.73 5.73 16.74
C ILE A 91 16.60 4.99 18.07
N ALA A 92 16.77 3.66 18.08
CA ALA A 92 16.88 2.86 19.30
C ALA A 92 18.11 3.29 20.13
N LEU A 93 17.95 3.43 21.46
CA LEU A 93 19.02 3.78 22.39
C LEU A 93 19.24 2.67 23.41
N ASN A 94 20.44 2.59 23.99
CA ASN A 94 20.78 1.67 25.10
C ASN A 94 20.19 2.14 26.45
N ARG A 95 19.13 2.93 26.42
CA ARG A 95 18.36 3.43 27.57
C ARG A 95 16.90 3.57 27.20
N PRO A 96 15.97 3.51 28.14
CA PRO A 96 14.56 3.78 27.88
C PRO A 96 14.36 5.16 27.24
N GLN A 97 13.46 5.25 26.27
CA GLN A 97 13.11 6.47 25.56
C GLN A 97 11.65 6.80 25.82
N THR A 98 11.36 8.03 26.14
CA THR A 98 9.99 8.51 26.38
C THR A 98 9.59 9.48 25.28
N PHE A 99 8.41 9.31 24.72
CA PHE A 99 7.84 10.13 23.66
C PHE A 99 6.49 10.69 24.08
N THR A 100 6.14 11.84 23.54
CA THR A 100 4.76 12.33 23.60
C THR A 100 3.94 11.60 22.54
N SER A 101 2.75 11.10 22.90
CA SER A 101 1.86 10.47 21.94
C SER A 101 1.49 11.44 20.79
N PRO A 102 1.14 10.96 19.62
CA PRO A 102 0.74 11.80 18.49
C PRO A 102 -0.40 12.75 18.82
N SER A 103 -1.32 12.34 19.71
CA SER A 103 -2.40 13.20 20.20
C SER A 103 -1.92 14.38 21.07
N GLY A 104 -0.66 14.34 21.57
CA GLY A 104 -0.12 15.31 22.50
C GLY A 104 -0.66 15.21 23.93
N ARG A 105 -1.45 14.18 24.26
CA ARG A 105 -2.16 14.06 25.55
C ARG A 105 -1.60 13.00 26.49
N ALA A 106 -0.70 12.14 26.00
CA ALA A 106 -0.10 11.06 26.76
C ALA A 106 1.39 10.91 26.43
N VAL A 107 2.07 10.09 27.19
CA VAL A 107 3.44 9.67 26.90
C VAL A 107 3.50 8.15 26.80
N TYR A 108 4.38 7.65 25.94
CA TYR A 108 4.74 6.23 25.88
C TYR A 108 6.25 6.07 26.02
N THR A 109 6.68 4.90 26.49
CA THR A 109 8.09 4.62 26.77
C THR A 109 8.50 3.31 26.11
N THR A 110 9.56 3.37 25.31
CA THR A 110 10.21 2.21 24.70
C THR A 110 11.36 1.75 25.57
N ALA A 111 11.55 0.42 25.72
CA ALA A 111 12.65 -0.14 26.50
C ALA A 111 14.02 0.11 25.85
N ALA A 112 15.09 -0.07 26.61
CA ALA A 112 16.45 0.10 26.13
C ALA A 112 16.77 -0.98 25.08
N GLY A 113 17.27 -0.55 23.91
CA GLY A 113 17.64 -1.40 22.79
C GLY A 113 16.53 -1.63 21.76
N ASP A 114 15.28 -1.36 22.11
CA ASP A 114 14.14 -1.56 21.25
C ASP A 114 13.97 -0.41 20.26
N VAL A 115 13.49 -0.73 19.06
CA VAL A 115 13.05 0.29 18.08
C VAL A 115 11.87 1.04 18.64
N PRO A 116 11.89 2.40 18.67
CA PRO A 116 10.77 3.17 19.16
C PRO A 116 9.52 2.98 18.34
N LEU A 117 8.53 2.30 18.91
CA LEU A 117 7.23 2.03 18.34
C LEU A 117 6.17 2.85 19.07
N ASP A 118 5.29 3.49 18.30
CA ASP A 118 4.09 4.11 18.85
C ASP A 118 3.01 3.03 19.06
N ASP A 119 2.81 2.61 20.31
CA ASP A 119 1.87 1.56 20.71
C ASP A 119 0.43 2.10 20.94
N THR A 120 0.23 3.38 20.73
CA THR A 120 -1.10 4.02 20.90
C THR A 120 -1.92 3.98 19.61
N PHE A 121 -1.38 3.37 18.53
CA PHE A 121 -2.01 3.35 17.22
C PHE A 121 -3.22 2.42 17.18
N LEU A 122 -4.38 2.98 16.91
CA LEU A 122 -5.64 2.28 16.66
C LEU A 122 -6.38 3.04 15.57
N ASP A 123 -6.61 2.40 14.44
CA ASP A 123 -7.38 2.98 13.37
C ASP A 123 -8.44 1.99 12.85
N THR A 124 -9.56 2.53 12.43
CA THR A 124 -10.66 1.77 11.81
C THR A 124 -11.12 2.50 10.57
N ARG A 125 -11.02 1.82 9.43
CA ARG A 125 -11.43 2.35 8.14
C ARG A 125 -12.68 1.70 7.62
N PHE A 126 -13.54 2.52 7.03
CA PHE A 126 -14.64 2.07 6.18
C PHE A 126 -14.45 2.63 4.78
N ALA A 127 -14.55 1.75 3.77
CA ALA A 127 -14.42 2.14 2.38
C ALA A 127 -15.55 1.59 1.52
N LEU A 128 -16.02 2.41 0.57
CA LEU A 128 -16.98 2.04 -0.46
C LEU A 128 -16.39 2.40 -1.82
N ASN A 129 -16.33 1.43 -2.71
CA ASN A 129 -16.00 1.64 -4.12
C ASN A 129 -17.15 1.16 -4.97
N ALA A 130 -17.51 1.91 -6.01
CA ALA A 130 -18.52 1.52 -6.98
C ALA A 130 -18.04 1.82 -8.39
N SER A 131 -18.32 0.93 -9.35
CA SER A 131 -17.98 1.16 -10.75
C SER A 131 -19.08 0.64 -11.68
N TRP A 132 -19.22 1.35 -12.78
CA TRP A 132 -20.09 1.00 -13.89
C TRP A 132 -19.26 0.77 -15.15
N THR A 133 -19.51 -0.34 -15.84
CA THR A 133 -18.89 -0.67 -17.12
C THR A 133 -19.96 -0.90 -18.16
N GLN A 134 -19.79 -0.33 -19.35
CA GLN A 134 -20.72 -0.54 -20.46
C GLN A 134 -20.01 -0.48 -21.83
N PRO A 135 -20.51 -1.20 -22.82
CA PRO A 135 -20.09 -1.00 -24.21
C PRO A 135 -20.63 0.35 -24.72
N LEU A 136 -19.77 1.18 -25.34
CA LEU A 136 -20.17 2.38 -26.07
C LEU A 136 -20.47 2.07 -27.53
N ALA A 137 -19.72 1.12 -28.10
CA ALA A 137 -19.84 0.62 -29.46
C ALA A 137 -19.28 -0.79 -29.51
N ARG A 138 -19.42 -1.48 -30.66
CA ARG A 138 -19.04 -2.89 -30.85
C ARG A 138 -17.64 -3.28 -30.32
N LEU A 139 -16.69 -2.35 -30.30
CA LEU A 139 -15.29 -2.62 -29.91
C LEU A 139 -14.81 -1.65 -28.81
N TYR A 140 -15.68 -0.86 -28.24
CA TYR A 140 -15.34 0.12 -27.22
C TYR A 140 -16.07 -0.18 -25.93
N THR A 141 -15.33 -0.22 -24.82
CA THR A 141 -15.87 -0.39 -23.47
C THR A 141 -15.49 0.84 -22.65
N PHE A 142 -16.48 1.43 -22.02
CA PHE A 142 -16.33 2.56 -21.08
C PHE A 142 -16.53 2.07 -19.66
N SER A 143 -15.73 2.61 -18.73
CA SER A 143 -15.91 2.38 -17.30
C SER A 143 -15.81 3.70 -16.56
N ALA A 144 -16.63 3.86 -15.53
CA ALA A 144 -16.58 4.97 -14.59
C ALA A 144 -16.70 4.43 -13.17
N GLY A 145 -15.99 5.03 -12.22
CA GLY A 145 -16.04 4.60 -10.84
C GLY A 145 -15.88 5.76 -9.87
N VAL A 146 -16.33 5.52 -8.65
CA VAL A 146 -16.18 6.42 -7.49
C VAL A 146 -15.69 5.62 -6.30
N GLY A 147 -14.89 6.26 -5.45
CA GLY A 147 -14.37 5.69 -4.22
C GLY A 147 -14.54 6.67 -3.07
N PHE A 148 -14.87 6.16 -1.91
CA PHE A 148 -14.91 6.91 -0.66
C PHE A 148 -14.34 6.04 0.46
N SER A 149 -13.49 6.61 1.30
CA SER A 149 -13.13 5.98 2.57
C SER A 149 -12.99 7.01 3.68
N THR A 150 -13.18 6.56 4.90
CA THR A 150 -13.02 7.38 6.09
C THR A 150 -12.36 6.59 7.20
N GLU A 151 -11.44 7.24 7.87
CA GLU A 151 -10.72 6.82 9.05
C GLU A 151 -10.92 7.89 10.14
N TYR A 152 -10.28 7.70 11.26
CA TYR A 152 -10.41 8.63 12.39
C TYR A 152 -9.85 10.04 12.07
N ASP A 153 -8.75 10.09 11.34
CA ASP A 153 -8.01 11.31 11.01
C ASP A 153 -7.77 11.50 9.50
N TYR A 154 -8.42 10.67 8.68
CA TYR A 154 -8.24 10.66 7.23
C TYR A 154 -9.55 10.40 6.50
N THR A 155 -9.81 11.18 5.45
CA THR A 155 -10.95 10.98 4.55
C THR A 155 -10.48 11.03 3.10
N HIS A 156 -10.93 10.09 2.30
CA HIS A 156 -10.62 9.95 0.89
C HIS A 156 -11.86 10.02 0.03
N LEU A 157 -11.79 10.79 -1.05
CA LEU A 157 -12.79 10.82 -2.13
C LEU A 157 -12.08 10.68 -3.48
N GLY A 158 -12.54 9.75 -4.31
CA GLY A 158 -11.95 9.52 -5.63
C GLY A 158 -12.99 9.26 -6.71
N ALA A 159 -12.60 9.55 -7.96
CA ALA A 159 -13.35 9.24 -9.16
C ALA A 159 -12.42 8.81 -10.29
N ASN A 160 -12.88 7.92 -11.16
CA ASN A 160 -12.10 7.45 -12.29
C ASN A 160 -12.97 7.22 -13.53
N LEU A 161 -12.31 7.33 -14.69
CA LEU A 161 -12.88 7.05 -16.01
C LEU A 161 -11.88 6.20 -16.80
N ALA A 162 -12.35 5.23 -17.56
CA ALA A 162 -11.52 4.46 -18.45
C ALA A 162 -12.24 4.13 -19.76
N LEU A 163 -11.46 4.06 -20.84
CA LEU A 163 -11.91 3.66 -22.16
C LEU A 163 -10.99 2.56 -22.67
N ALA A 164 -11.57 1.44 -23.10
CA ALA A 164 -10.86 0.36 -23.76
C ALA A 164 -11.35 0.20 -25.19
N ARG A 165 -10.45 -0.19 -26.09
CA ARG A 165 -10.75 -0.52 -27.48
C ARG A 165 -10.10 -1.83 -27.88
N ASP A 166 -10.90 -2.69 -28.46
CA ASP A 166 -10.46 -3.97 -29.01
C ASP A 166 -10.08 -3.86 -30.48
N PHE A 167 -9.03 -4.60 -30.84
CA PHE A 167 -8.52 -4.73 -32.20
C PHE A 167 -8.30 -6.22 -32.55
N ASN A 168 -7.98 -6.53 -33.78
CA ASN A 168 -7.59 -7.86 -34.22
C ASN A 168 -8.54 -8.98 -33.76
N LYS A 169 -9.85 -8.79 -33.95
CA LYS A 169 -10.89 -9.73 -33.49
C LYS A 169 -10.85 -9.94 -31.96
N ARG A 170 -10.59 -8.87 -31.17
CA ARG A 170 -10.44 -8.87 -29.73
C ARG A 170 -9.17 -9.59 -29.19
N ASN A 171 -8.18 -9.86 -30.06
CA ASN A 171 -6.88 -10.40 -29.61
C ASN A 171 -5.96 -9.31 -29.04
N THR A 172 -6.25 -8.06 -29.33
CA THR A 172 -5.49 -6.90 -28.83
C THR A 172 -6.46 -5.92 -28.18
N THR A 173 -6.19 -5.51 -26.95
CA THR A 173 -6.94 -4.46 -26.27
C THR A 173 -5.99 -3.33 -25.86
N VAL A 174 -6.35 -2.10 -26.18
CA VAL A 174 -5.69 -0.89 -25.70
C VAL A 174 -6.67 -0.15 -24.80
N ASN A 175 -6.20 0.29 -23.64
CA ASN A 175 -7.01 1.06 -22.71
C ASN A 175 -6.28 2.31 -22.23
N ALA A 176 -7.05 3.35 -21.95
CA ALA A 176 -6.60 4.55 -21.27
C ALA A 176 -7.54 4.88 -20.13
N GLY A 177 -6.99 5.30 -19.01
CA GLY A 177 -7.76 5.67 -17.82
C GLY A 177 -7.19 6.93 -17.17
N VAL A 178 -8.06 7.66 -16.51
CA VAL A 178 -7.74 8.77 -15.64
C VAL A 178 -8.46 8.60 -14.31
N ALA A 179 -7.75 8.89 -13.22
CA ALA A 179 -8.34 8.93 -11.90
C ALA A 179 -7.90 10.22 -11.19
N TRP A 180 -8.76 10.73 -10.36
CA TRP A 180 -8.49 11.84 -9.47
C TRP A 180 -9.00 11.51 -8.08
N SER A 181 -8.22 11.87 -7.07
CA SER A 181 -8.66 11.79 -5.69
C SER A 181 -8.21 12.99 -4.87
N GLN A 182 -8.98 13.27 -3.84
CA GLN A 182 -8.67 14.23 -2.80
C GLN A 182 -8.72 13.52 -1.44
N ASP A 183 -7.68 13.75 -0.66
CA ASP A 183 -7.53 13.21 0.68
C ASP A 183 -7.46 14.39 1.67
N ASP A 184 -8.25 14.33 2.73
CA ASP A 184 -8.20 15.26 3.86
C ASP A 184 -7.52 14.56 5.05
N VAL A 185 -6.45 15.17 5.57
CA VAL A 185 -5.63 14.69 6.69
C VAL A 185 -5.87 15.60 7.90
N LYS A 186 -6.41 15.04 8.99
CA LYS A 186 -6.74 15.78 10.21
C LYS A 186 -6.22 15.04 11.44
N PRO A 187 -4.90 15.05 11.69
CA PRO A 187 -4.31 14.29 12.77
C PRO A 187 -4.84 14.72 14.13
N VAL A 188 -5.01 13.76 15.03
CA VAL A 188 -5.33 14.04 16.43
C VAL A 188 -4.14 14.80 17.06
N GLY A 189 -4.45 15.89 17.74
CA GLY A 189 -3.43 16.79 18.31
C GLY A 189 -2.90 17.84 17.33
N GLY A 190 -3.35 17.83 16.08
CA GLY A 190 -3.02 18.83 15.06
C GLY A 190 -1.86 18.44 14.14
N LEU A 191 -1.69 19.24 13.10
CA LEU A 191 -0.67 19.10 12.04
C LEU A 191 0.70 19.57 12.54
N PRO A 192 1.72 18.71 12.65
CA PRO A 192 3.05 19.15 13.07
C PRO A 192 3.64 20.17 12.11
N ILE A 193 4.28 21.22 12.67
CA ILE A 193 5.11 22.13 11.86
C ILE A 193 6.38 21.37 11.45
N PRO A 194 6.69 21.25 10.16
CA PRO A 194 7.85 20.50 9.69
C PRO A 194 9.15 20.94 10.36
N LEU A 195 10.00 19.99 10.72
CA LEU A 195 11.28 20.18 11.43
C LEU A 195 11.18 20.94 12.76
N SER A 196 9.97 21.07 13.32
CA SER A 196 9.81 21.56 14.68
C SER A 196 10.00 20.44 15.70
N GLN A 197 10.40 20.80 16.92
CA GLN A 197 10.69 19.85 17.98
C GLN A 197 9.40 19.27 18.58
N MET A 198 9.37 17.94 18.80
CA MET A 198 8.36 17.30 19.66
C MET A 198 8.47 17.87 21.08
N LEU A 199 7.38 18.43 21.60
CA LEU A 199 7.32 19.07 22.90
C LEU A 199 6.79 18.11 23.98
N ASP A 200 6.73 18.57 25.24
CA ASP A 200 6.16 17.84 26.36
C ASP A 200 4.65 17.60 26.17
N VAL A 201 4.12 16.66 26.93
CA VAL A 201 2.71 16.35 26.97
C VAL A 201 1.87 17.62 27.20
N ASP A 202 0.73 17.69 26.54
CA ASP A 202 -0.20 18.84 26.54
C ASP A 202 0.37 20.15 25.94
N ASN A 203 1.59 20.16 25.40
CA ASN A 203 2.16 21.31 24.72
C ASN A 203 2.16 21.11 23.19
N ASN A 204 1.16 21.64 22.53
CA ASN A 204 0.98 21.58 21.08
C ASN A 204 1.30 22.91 20.38
N SER A 205 2.14 23.78 20.95
CA SER A 205 2.44 25.10 20.37
C SER A 205 3.17 25.04 19.01
N ASN A 206 3.73 23.90 18.65
CA ASN A 206 4.36 23.62 17.37
C ASN A 206 3.51 22.72 16.46
N LYS A 207 2.21 22.64 16.73
CA LYS A 207 1.23 21.99 15.87
C LYS A 207 0.14 22.99 15.48
N LEU A 208 -0.31 22.91 14.24
CA LEU A 208 -1.40 23.71 13.70
C LEU A 208 -2.71 22.95 13.86
N GLY A 209 -3.78 23.65 14.21
CA GLY A 209 -5.12 23.08 14.15
C GLY A 209 -5.68 23.08 12.73
N GLY A 210 -6.70 22.26 12.50
CA GLY A 210 -7.35 22.17 11.20
C GLY A 210 -7.02 20.86 10.47
N SER A 211 -7.19 20.88 9.16
CA SER A 211 -6.86 19.79 8.24
C SER A 211 -6.05 20.33 7.06
N GLU A 212 -5.29 19.47 6.45
CA GLU A 212 -4.61 19.72 5.18
C GLU A 212 -5.08 18.72 4.14
N SER A 213 -5.05 19.10 2.87
CA SER A 213 -5.47 18.24 1.78
C SER A 213 -4.30 17.80 0.90
N LYS A 214 -4.51 16.66 0.24
CA LYS A 214 -3.65 16.14 -0.79
C LYS A 214 -4.51 15.78 -2.00
N ASP A 215 -4.12 16.24 -3.17
CA ASP A 215 -4.72 15.88 -4.44
C ASP A 215 -3.83 14.88 -5.18
N VAL A 216 -4.44 13.92 -5.87
CA VAL A 216 -3.72 12.94 -6.71
C VAL A 216 -4.40 12.85 -8.06
N LEU A 217 -3.62 12.95 -9.13
CA LEU A 217 -4.03 12.69 -10.51
C LEU A 217 -3.26 11.48 -11.05
N ASP A 218 -3.98 10.45 -11.46
CA ASP A 218 -3.40 9.25 -12.05
C ASP A 218 -3.81 9.12 -13.53
N LEU A 219 -2.85 8.76 -14.38
CA LEU A 219 -3.06 8.38 -15.77
C LEU A 219 -2.60 6.93 -15.95
N LEU A 220 -3.37 6.14 -16.67
CA LEU A 220 -3.07 4.75 -16.99
C LEU A 220 -3.18 4.52 -18.50
N LEU A 221 -2.17 3.90 -19.09
CA LEU A 221 -2.20 3.35 -20.43
C LEU A 221 -1.93 1.86 -20.35
N GLY A 222 -2.79 1.06 -20.95
CA GLY A 222 -2.68 -0.40 -20.94
C GLY A 222 -2.75 -0.99 -22.33
N PHE A 223 -1.99 -2.05 -22.51
CA PHE A 223 -1.96 -2.86 -23.73
C PHE A 223 -2.02 -4.33 -23.33
N THR A 224 -2.96 -5.07 -23.91
CA THR A 224 -3.07 -6.51 -23.73
C THR A 224 -3.10 -7.18 -25.08
N GLN A 225 -2.31 -8.24 -25.22
CA GLN A 225 -2.18 -9.00 -26.45
C GLN A 225 -2.27 -10.50 -26.20
N VAL A 226 -3.19 -11.17 -26.85
CA VAL A 226 -3.19 -12.63 -26.99
C VAL A 226 -2.12 -12.98 -28.01
N LEU A 227 -0.98 -13.50 -27.55
CA LEU A 227 0.15 -13.87 -28.42
C LEU A 227 -0.13 -15.16 -29.16
N ASN A 228 -0.73 -16.13 -28.47
CA ASN A 228 -1.17 -17.42 -29.05
C ASN A 228 -2.25 -18.03 -28.12
N ARG A 229 -2.65 -19.30 -28.39
CA ARG A 229 -3.73 -19.98 -27.65
C ARG A 229 -3.43 -20.20 -26.15
N THR A 230 -2.16 -20.13 -25.77
CA THR A 230 -1.72 -20.45 -24.41
C THR A 230 -1.06 -19.25 -23.70
N THR A 231 -0.86 -18.12 -24.41
CA THR A 231 -0.05 -17.01 -23.86
C THR A 231 -0.75 -15.67 -24.08
N VAL A 232 -0.88 -14.92 -23.00
CA VAL A 232 -1.35 -13.54 -22.99
C VAL A 232 -0.27 -12.65 -22.37
N LEU A 233 0.02 -11.53 -23.03
CA LEU A 233 0.88 -10.46 -22.53
C LEU A 233 0.04 -9.25 -22.16
N ARG A 234 0.32 -8.66 -20.99
CA ARG A 234 -0.21 -7.36 -20.57
C ARG A 234 0.95 -6.42 -20.27
N VAL A 235 0.84 -5.18 -20.72
CA VAL A 235 1.78 -4.10 -20.40
C VAL A 235 0.98 -2.88 -19.97
N ASN A 236 1.32 -2.29 -18.85
CA ASN A 236 0.70 -1.07 -18.35
C ASN A 236 1.76 -0.02 -18.04
N TYR A 237 1.52 1.21 -18.44
CA TYR A 237 2.25 2.39 -17.99
C TYR A 237 1.33 3.23 -17.12
N SER A 238 1.81 3.66 -15.97
CA SER A 238 1.10 4.60 -15.09
C SER A 238 1.95 5.82 -14.78
N TYR A 239 1.28 6.95 -14.72
CA TYR A 239 1.80 8.24 -14.26
C TYR A 239 0.92 8.72 -13.13
N SER A 240 1.50 9.15 -12.02
CA SER A 240 0.81 9.65 -10.83
C SER A 240 1.44 10.95 -10.40
N ASP A 241 0.64 11.99 -10.25
CA ASP A 241 1.03 13.30 -9.74
C ASP A 241 0.26 13.60 -8.46
N SER A 242 0.98 13.83 -7.37
CA SER A 242 0.43 14.10 -6.05
C SER A 242 0.90 15.46 -5.58
N SER A 243 0.01 16.28 -5.01
CA SER A 243 0.35 17.59 -4.48
C SER A 243 -0.42 17.90 -3.19
N GLY A 244 0.16 18.73 -2.32
CA GLY A 244 -0.40 19.12 -1.04
C GLY A 244 0.32 18.51 0.17
N TYR A 245 -0.42 18.07 1.19
CA TYR A 245 0.17 17.54 2.41
C TYR A 245 0.64 16.10 2.25
N LEU A 246 1.95 15.89 2.08
CA LEU A 246 2.57 14.58 1.91
C LEU A 246 3.40 14.11 3.11
N ASN A 247 3.45 14.89 4.21
CA ASN A 247 4.08 14.48 5.47
C ASN A 247 3.26 13.40 6.17
N ASP A 248 3.95 12.54 6.92
CA ASP A 248 3.33 11.66 7.91
C ASP A 248 3.41 12.35 9.29
N PRO A 249 2.28 12.75 9.90
CA PRO A 249 2.28 13.54 11.13
C PRO A 249 2.84 12.78 12.34
N TYR A 250 3.06 11.48 12.21
CA TYR A 250 3.50 10.58 13.28
C TYR A 250 4.98 10.20 13.18
N LYS A 251 5.72 10.72 12.18
CA LYS A 251 7.13 10.40 11.96
C LYS A 251 8.08 11.44 12.54
N LEU A 252 9.15 10.94 13.15
CA LEU A 252 10.12 11.69 13.91
C LEU A 252 11.55 11.42 13.44
N LEU A 253 12.42 12.42 13.60
CA LEU A 253 13.86 12.28 13.42
C LEU A 253 14.55 12.55 14.75
N SER A 254 15.43 11.66 15.19
CA SER A 254 16.33 11.91 16.34
C SER A 254 17.37 12.96 15.97
N VAL A 255 17.62 13.92 16.87
CA VAL A 255 18.77 14.83 16.76
C VAL A 255 19.91 14.28 17.61
N VAL A 256 21.05 14.01 16.97
CA VAL A 256 22.15 13.29 17.59
C VAL A 256 23.39 14.15 17.76
N ASP A 257 24.21 13.78 18.74
CA ASP A 257 25.54 14.35 18.95
C ASP A 257 26.48 13.98 17.78
N PRO A 258 27.25 14.93 17.24
CA PRO A 258 28.09 14.69 16.05
C PRO A 258 29.25 13.74 16.27
N LEU A 259 29.63 13.46 17.53
CA LEU A 259 30.76 12.58 17.85
C LEU A 259 30.28 11.20 18.32
N THR A 260 29.29 11.17 19.19
CA THR A 260 28.80 9.91 19.79
C THR A 260 27.68 9.26 19.01
N GLY A 261 26.93 10.02 18.22
CA GLY A 261 25.72 9.52 17.53
C GLY A 261 24.54 9.24 18.49
N ASP A 262 24.66 9.59 19.75
CA ASP A 262 23.56 9.45 20.72
C ASP A 262 22.56 10.59 20.59
N THR A 263 21.27 10.29 20.74
CA THR A 263 20.23 11.32 20.74
C THR A 263 20.47 12.28 21.89
N LEU A 264 20.45 13.58 21.59
CA LEU A 264 20.64 14.64 22.59
C LEU A 264 19.59 14.55 23.68
N ALA A 265 20.03 14.74 24.93
CA ALA A 265 19.11 14.86 26.05
C ALA A 265 18.39 16.20 25.97
N ARG A 266 17.09 16.21 26.24
CA ARG A 266 16.30 17.42 26.35
C ARG A 266 16.52 18.09 27.72
N VAL A 267 16.57 19.41 27.72
CA VAL A 267 16.67 20.23 28.94
C VAL A 267 15.48 21.20 28.96
N PRO A 268 14.72 21.29 30.08
CA PRO A 268 14.87 20.51 31.29
C PRO A 268 14.46 19.05 31.13
N ILE A 269 15.08 18.15 31.88
CA ILE A 269 14.68 16.77 32.02
C ILE A 269 13.44 16.72 32.92
N GLY A 270 12.36 16.10 32.46
CA GLY A 270 11.13 16.08 33.23
C GLY A 270 10.04 15.22 32.58
N GLN A 271 8.85 15.74 32.52
CA GLN A 271 7.71 15.09 31.86
C GLN A 271 7.78 15.26 30.34
N GLY A 272 7.38 14.23 29.58
CA GLY A 272 7.39 14.23 28.13
C GLY A 272 8.70 13.70 27.55
N PRO A 273 9.06 14.07 26.30
CA PRO A 273 10.21 13.52 25.59
C PRO A 273 11.53 13.75 26.34
N ASN A 274 12.29 12.67 26.54
CA ASN A 274 13.61 12.73 27.19
C ASN A 274 14.78 12.86 26.19
N GLY A 275 14.48 13.12 24.93
CA GLY A 275 15.41 13.36 23.83
C GLY A 275 14.97 14.50 22.92
N VAL A 276 15.83 14.91 22.01
CA VAL A 276 15.50 15.92 21.00
C VAL A 276 15.06 15.19 19.73
N TYR A 277 13.76 15.29 19.43
CA TYR A 277 13.13 14.70 18.24
C TYR A 277 12.44 15.81 17.45
N LEU A 278 12.58 15.80 16.14
CA LEU A 278 11.91 16.73 15.23
C LEU A 278 10.87 15.96 14.40
N PHE A 279 9.76 16.62 14.08
CA PHE A 279 8.82 16.09 13.10
C PHE A 279 9.45 16.10 11.71
N GLU A 280 9.04 15.17 10.86
CA GLU A 280 9.58 15.08 9.50
C GLU A 280 9.17 16.26 8.61
N SER A 281 9.85 16.38 7.49
CA SER A 281 9.52 17.30 6.38
C SER A 281 9.70 16.59 5.06
N ARG A 282 8.65 16.47 4.27
CA ARG A 282 8.67 15.93 2.90
C ARG A 282 8.37 17.03 1.89
N PRO A 283 8.77 16.86 0.62
CA PRO A 283 8.25 17.71 -0.45
C PRO A 283 6.71 17.65 -0.51
N ASP A 284 6.09 18.76 -0.89
CA ASP A 284 4.65 18.93 -1.05
C ASP A 284 4.12 18.48 -2.43
N ALA A 285 5.00 17.89 -3.24
CA ALA A 285 4.68 17.28 -4.53
C ALA A 285 5.44 15.97 -4.71
N ARG A 286 4.85 15.03 -5.45
CA ARG A 286 5.48 13.78 -5.86
C ARG A 286 4.94 13.30 -7.19
N THR A 287 5.83 13.11 -8.15
CA THR A 287 5.52 12.54 -9.46
C THR A 287 6.10 11.13 -9.57
N LYS A 288 5.25 10.14 -9.85
CA LYS A 288 5.65 8.72 -10.00
C LYS A 288 5.35 8.22 -11.40
N GLN A 289 6.21 7.38 -11.92
CA GLN A 289 6.00 6.65 -13.17
C GLN A 289 6.25 5.16 -12.94
N SER A 290 5.44 4.32 -13.56
CA SER A 290 5.60 2.87 -13.41
C SER A 290 5.32 2.16 -14.73
N LEU A 291 6.16 1.19 -15.05
CA LEU A 291 5.96 0.24 -16.13
C LEU A 291 5.76 -1.15 -15.55
N TYR A 292 4.65 -1.78 -15.88
CA TYR A 292 4.29 -3.13 -15.47
C TYR A 292 4.12 -4.01 -16.69
N ALA A 293 4.66 -5.22 -16.63
CA ALA A 293 4.44 -6.26 -17.64
C ALA A 293 4.06 -7.58 -16.95
N GLU A 294 3.10 -8.29 -17.51
CA GLU A 294 2.66 -9.62 -17.06
C GLU A 294 2.51 -10.57 -18.24
N VAL A 295 3.03 -11.77 -18.09
CA VAL A 295 2.81 -12.90 -19.01
C VAL A 295 2.02 -13.96 -18.26
N LYS A 296 0.85 -14.31 -18.80
CA LYS A 296 0.07 -15.48 -18.39
C LYS A 296 0.30 -16.57 -19.42
N HIS A 297 0.78 -17.74 -18.99
CA HIS A 297 1.04 -18.88 -19.87
C HIS A 297 0.42 -20.16 -19.31
N SER A 298 -0.34 -20.88 -20.15
CA SER A 298 -0.91 -22.19 -19.84
C SER A 298 -0.02 -23.29 -20.41
N PHE A 299 0.42 -24.22 -19.56
CA PHE A 299 1.16 -25.43 -19.95
C PHE A 299 0.22 -26.63 -20.19
N GLY A 300 -1.03 -26.40 -20.44
CA GLY A 300 -2.12 -27.34 -20.41
C GLY A 300 -2.93 -27.12 -19.13
N ASP A 301 -2.80 -28.01 -18.15
CA ASP A 301 -3.51 -27.86 -16.88
C ASP A 301 -2.94 -26.71 -15.99
N PRO A 302 -1.60 -26.63 -15.72
CA PRO A 302 -1.09 -25.54 -14.93
C PRO A 302 -1.01 -24.22 -15.71
N VAL A 303 -1.31 -23.11 -15.00
CA VAL A 303 -1.20 -21.76 -15.53
C VAL A 303 -0.18 -20.96 -14.71
N MET A 304 0.84 -20.47 -15.37
CA MET A 304 1.86 -19.61 -14.78
C MET A 304 1.53 -18.14 -15.05
N TYR A 305 1.73 -17.32 -14.03
CA TYR A 305 1.74 -15.86 -14.10
C TYR A 305 3.14 -15.40 -13.73
N PHE A 306 3.76 -14.64 -14.59
CA PHE A 306 5.02 -13.95 -14.32
C PHE A 306 4.80 -12.47 -14.52
N SER A 307 5.13 -11.66 -13.53
CA SER A 307 5.03 -10.20 -13.66
C SER A 307 6.29 -9.50 -13.19
N TYR A 308 6.53 -8.34 -13.79
CA TYR A 308 7.59 -7.43 -13.39
C TYR A 308 7.07 -6.00 -13.44
N ARG A 309 7.43 -5.20 -12.40
CA ARG A 309 7.16 -3.77 -12.32
C ARG A 309 8.47 -3.02 -12.03
N TYR A 310 8.69 -1.96 -12.77
CA TYR A 310 9.63 -0.91 -12.47
C TYR A 310 8.88 0.38 -12.14
N MET A 311 9.28 1.09 -11.10
CA MET A 311 8.73 2.38 -10.72
C MET A 311 9.89 3.32 -10.38
N THR A 312 9.75 4.57 -10.80
CA THR A 312 10.66 5.68 -10.46
C THR A 312 9.84 6.91 -10.07
N ASP A 313 10.40 7.76 -9.23
CA ASP A 313 9.78 9.02 -8.83
C ASP A 313 10.79 10.17 -8.67
N ASP A 314 10.26 11.39 -8.50
CA ASP A 314 11.05 12.60 -8.28
C ASP A 314 11.55 12.78 -6.83
N TRP A 315 11.25 11.83 -5.94
CA TRP A 315 11.85 11.73 -4.62
C TRP A 315 13.15 10.91 -4.62
N GLY A 316 13.57 10.39 -5.77
CA GLY A 316 14.78 9.58 -5.96
C GLY A 316 14.56 8.09 -5.69
N ILE A 317 13.32 7.63 -5.53
CA ILE A 317 13.03 6.22 -5.33
C ILE A 317 12.90 5.53 -6.68
N ASP A 318 13.74 4.51 -6.88
CA ASP A 318 13.60 3.52 -7.93
C ASP A 318 13.22 2.18 -7.31
N SER A 319 12.21 1.50 -7.84
CA SER A 319 11.83 0.18 -7.31
C SER A 319 11.57 -0.86 -8.38
N HIS A 320 11.84 -2.11 -8.02
CA HIS A 320 11.67 -3.30 -8.83
C HIS A 320 10.82 -4.32 -8.10
N THR A 321 9.79 -4.84 -8.74
CA THR A 321 8.97 -5.93 -8.21
C THR A 321 8.91 -7.05 -9.23
N GLY A 322 9.33 -8.26 -8.84
CA GLY A 322 9.14 -9.49 -9.63
C GLY A 322 8.21 -10.44 -8.90
N GLU A 323 7.27 -11.07 -9.60
CA GLU A 323 6.35 -12.03 -9.01
C GLU A 323 6.12 -13.21 -9.95
N VAL A 324 6.09 -14.42 -9.37
CA VAL A 324 5.70 -15.66 -10.06
C VAL A 324 4.60 -16.32 -9.24
N ARG A 325 3.50 -16.70 -9.92
CA ARG A 325 2.44 -17.54 -9.38
C ARG A 325 2.20 -18.71 -10.33
N LEU A 326 1.98 -19.89 -9.78
CA LEU A 326 1.69 -21.10 -10.55
C LEU A 326 0.38 -21.71 -10.06
N ARG A 327 -0.70 -21.54 -10.81
CA ARG A 327 -1.99 -22.16 -10.51
C ARG A 327 -2.00 -23.58 -11.06
N TRP A 328 -2.05 -24.57 -10.17
CA TRP A 328 -2.05 -25.98 -10.47
C TRP A 328 -3.39 -26.60 -10.09
N PRO A 329 -4.18 -27.12 -11.03
CA PRO A 329 -5.42 -27.82 -10.74
C PRO A 329 -5.17 -29.08 -9.89
N LEU A 330 -6.07 -29.34 -8.94
CA LEU A 330 -6.02 -30.47 -8.03
C LEU A 330 -7.44 -30.99 -7.77
N GLY A 331 -7.90 -31.93 -8.60
CA GLY A 331 -9.29 -32.39 -8.57
C GLY A 331 -10.27 -31.25 -8.85
N GLU A 332 -11.24 -31.05 -7.96
CA GLU A 332 -12.20 -29.92 -8.03
C GLU A 332 -11.64 -28.61 -7.48
N GLY A 333 -10.39 -28.60 -7.03
CA GLY A 333 -9.71 -27.44 -6.50
C GLY A 333 -8.44 -27.11 -7.25
N TYR A 334 -7.64 -26.22 -6.67
CA TYR A 334 -6.31 -25.86 -7.15
C TYR A 334 -5.41 -25.41 -6.00
N ILE A 335 -4.12 -25.53 -6.22
CA ILE A 335 -3.09 -24.87 -5.40
C ILE A 335 -2.40 -23.78 -6.24
N GLU A 336 -1.99 -22.69 -5.59
CA GLU A 336 -1.30 -21.59 -6.25
C GLU A 336 -0.15 -21.10 -5.36
N PRO A 337 1.05 -21.73 -5.43
CA PRO A 337 2.25 -21.17 -4.85
C PRO A 337 2.61 -19.84 -5.51
N GLN A 338 3.19 -18.94 -4.69
CA GLN A 338 3.57 -17.59 -5.07
C GLN A 338 4.93 -17.24 -4.47
N LEU A 339 5.75 -16.56 -5.25
CA LEU A 339 6.97 -15.90 -4.82
C LEU A 339 6.98 -14.48 -5.38
N ARG A 340 7.18 -13.50 -4.50
CA ARG A 340 7.35 -12.09 -4.86
C ARG A 340 8.63 -11.55 -4.25
N TYR A 341 9.41 -10.82 -5.03
CA TYR A 341 10.56 -10.07 -4.58
C TYR A 341 10.38 -8.60 -4.93
N TYR A 342 10.69 -7.74 -3.97
CA TYR A 342 10.65 -6.29 -4.09
C TYR A 342 11.99 -5.70 -3.66
N LYS A 343 12.45 -4.66 -4.34
CA LYS A 343 13.61 -3.86 -3.96
C LYS A 343 13.35 -2.40 -4.30
N GLN A 344 13.79 -1.48 -3.42
CA GLN A 344 13.78 -0.04 -3.69
C GLN A 344 15.06 0.63 -3.20
N SER A 345 15.41 1.78 -3.82
CA SER A 345 16.37 2.75 -3.30
C SER A 345 15.74 3.65 -2.25
N ALA A 346 16.57 4.31 -1.43
CA ALA A 346 16.08 5.34 -0.51
C ALA A 346 15.70 6.63 -1.25
N ALA A 347 14.74 7.39 -0.65
CA ALA A 347 14.46 8.75 -1.08
C ALA A 347 15.66 9.68 -0.82
N ASP A 348 15.84 10.70 -1.64
CA ASP A 348 16.95 11.68 -1.54
C ASP A 348 17.02 12.37 -0.18
N PHE A 349 15.89 12.55 0.47
CA PHE A 349 15.75 13.17 1.78
C PHE A 349 15.62 12.18 2.93
N TYR A 350 15.78 10.87 2.68
CA TYR A 350 15.81 9.88 3.76
C TYR A 350 17.04 10.09 4.63
N ARG A 351 16.83 10.18 5.94
CA ARG A 351 17.88 10.37 6.95
C ARG A 351 17.57 9.51 8.17
N ALA A 352 18.54 8.73 8.63
CA ALA A 352 18.40 7.98 9.87
C ALA A 352 18.32 8.91 11.09
N SER A 353 19.03 10.07 11.04
CA SER A 353 19.01 11.08 12.10
C SER A 353 19.47 12.44 11.56
N LEU A 354 19.28 13.48 12.36
CA LEU A 354 19.81 14.82 12.13
C LEU A 354 20.97 15.08 13.11
N VAL A 355 22.03 15.75 12.63
CA VAL A 355 23.24 16.03 13.42
C VAL A 355 23.10 17.40 14.09
N SER A 356 23.30 17.43 15.40
CA SER A 356 23.31 18.70 16.17
C SER A 356 24.40 19.65 15.69
N GLY A 357 24.03 20.93 15.60
CA GLY A 357 24.94 21.99 15.12
C GLY A 357 25.07 22.09 13.61
N SER A 358 24.51 21.14 12.86
CA SER A 358 24.41 21.25 11.40
C SER A 358 23.18 22.08 10.98
N ALA A 359 23.24 22.70 9.81
CA ALA A 359 22.08 23.35 9.23
C ALA A 359 20.96 22.34 8.99
N LEU A 360 19.73 22.69 9.35
CA LEU A 360 18.57 21.83 9.03
C LEU A 360 18.39 21.74 7.52
N PRO A 361 18.17 20.54 6.98
CA PRO A 361 17.85 20.38 5.58
C PRO A 361 16.44 20.93 5.30
N ARG A 362 16.13 21.20 4.03
CA ARG A 362 14.76 21.58 3.65
C ARG A 362 13.77 20.44 3.86
N TYR A 363 14.18 19.21 3.53
CA TYR A 363 13.40 17.99 3.67
C TYR A 363 14.22 16.91 4.38
N ALA A 364 13.59 16.19 5.29
CA ALA A 364 14.16 15.01 5.96
C ALA A 364 13.05 14.13 6.52
N SER A 365 13.21 12.81 6.39
CA SER A 365 12.35 11.82 7.00
C SER A 365 13.16 10.59 7.41
N ALA A 366 12.87 10.03 8.57
CA ALA A 366 13.37 8.73 9.02
C ALA A 366 12.30 7.62 8.87
N ASP A 367 11.27 7.86 8.08
CA ASP A 367 10.29 6.83 7.77
C ASP A 367 10.96 5.70 6.99
N PHE A 368 11.03 4.50 7.58
CA PHE A 368 11.67 3.34 7.01
C PHE A 368 11.09 2.94 5.64
N ARG A 369 9.83 3.29 5.36
CA ARG A 369 9.17 3.08 4.05
C ARG A 369 9.82 3.89 2.91
N LEU A 370 10.57 4.93 3.24
CA LEU A 370 11.33 5.77 2.31
C LEU A 370 12.81 5.37 2.22
N GLY A 371 13.25 4.40 3.01
CA GLY A 371 14.63 3.91 3.02
C GLY A 371 14.95 2.93 1.88
N ASP A 372 16.20 2.53 1.80
CA ASP A 372 16.65 1.43 0.93
C ASP A 372 16.32 0.10 1.61
N PHE A 373 15.55 -0.74 0.92
CA PHE A 373 15.23 -2.07 1.41
C PHE A 373 14.86 -3.04 0.29
N ASP A 374 14.94 -4.32 0.62
CA ASP A 374 14.33 -5.39 -0.15
C ASP A 374 13.34 -6.19 0.68
N ALA A 375 12.40 -6.83 0.01
CA ALA A 375 11.39 -7.65 0.65
C ALA A 375 11.06 -8.88 -0.18
N THR A 376 10.85 -9.99 0.50
CA THR A 376 10.44 -11.26 -0.09
C THR A 376 9.11 -11.71 0.49
N THR A 377 8.19 -12.14 -0.37
CA THR A 377 6.93 -12.77 0.03
C THR A 377 6.88 -14.18 -0.56
N VAL A 378 6.65 -15.17 0.29
CA VAL A 378 6.39 -16.54 -0.12
C VAL A 378 4.98 -16.90 0.32
N GLY A 379 4.17 -17.45 -0.57
CA GLY A 379 2.78 -17.75 -0.26
C GLY A 379 2.26 -18.98 -0.99
N ILE A 380 1.13 -19.48 -0.48
CA ILE A 380 0.36 -20.53 -1.12
C ILE A 380 -1.13 -20.25 -0.95
N LYS A 381 -1.88 -20.40 -2.03
CA LYS A 381 -3.34 -20.37 -2.02
C LYS A 381 -3.88 -21.76 -2.36
N TYR A 382 -4.89 -22.21 -1.62
CA TYR A 382 -5.75 -23.33 -2.00
C TYR A 382 -7.14 -22.82 -2.27
N GLY A 383 -7.74 -23.22 -3.39
CA GLY A 383 -9.11 -22.90 -3.73
C GLY A 383 -9.87 -24.17 -4.12
N HIS A 384 -11.16 -24.20 -3.82
CA HIS A 384 -12.02 -25.33 -4.08
C HIS A 384 -13.38 -24.86 -4.57
N GLY A 385 -13.79 -25.36 -5.76
CA GLY A 385 -15.12 -25.16 -6.31
C GLY A 385 -16.13 -26.11 -5.67
N THR A 386 -17.36 -25.65 -5.49
CA THR A 386 -18.46 -26.49 -5.02
C THR A 386 -19.38 -26.87 -6.18
N PRO A 387 -20.16 -27.97 -6.07
CA PRO A 387 -21.09 -28.39 -7.11
C PRO A 387 -22.13 -27.32 -7.52
N ASN A 388 -22.41 -26.38 -6.62
CA ASN A 388 -23.35 -25.28 -6.86
C ASN A 388 -22.71 -24.08 -7.58
N GLY A 389 -21.45 -24.19 -8.04
CA GLY A 389 -20.74 -23.10 -8.71
C GLY A 389 -20.16 -22.04 -7.76
N ASN A 390 -20.20 -22.27 -6.45
CA ASN A 390 -19.53 -21.43 -5.47
C ASN A 390 -18.07 -21.84 -5.33
N GLU A 391 -17.23 -20.96 -4.80
CA GLU A 391 -15.82 -21.23 -4.54
C GLU A 391 -15.42 -20.70 -3.17
N TRP A 392 -14.62 -21.44 -2.43
CA TRP A 392 -13.92 -20.94 -1.27
C TRP A 392 -12.41 -21.07 -1.47
N SER A 393 -11.65 -20.21 -0.80
CA SER A 393 -10.19 -20.25 -0.86
C SER A 393 -9.56 -19.81 0.44
N ILE A 394 -8.38 -20.38 0.72
CA ILE A 394 -7.49 -19.94 1.80
C ILE A 394 -6.13 -19.64 1.19
N ARG A 395 -5.55 -18.50 1.58
CA ARG A 395 -4.20 -18.08 1.23
C ARG A 395 -3.42 -17.84 2.52
N ALA A 396 -2.18 -18.31 2.57
CA ALA A 396 -1.22 -18.01 3.62
C ALA A 396 0.07 -17.48 2.97
N GLU A 397 0.60 -16.37 3.50
CA GLU A 397 1.82 -15.75 3.02
C GLU A 397 2.71 -15.38 4.19
N TYR A 398 4.02 -15.47 3.97
CA TYR A 398 5.05 -14.95 4.85
C TYR A 398 5.81 -13.84 4.10
N TYR A 399 5.86 -12.69 4.72
CA TYR A 399 6.56 -11.50 4.23
C TYR A 399 7.77 -11.24 5.10
N GLN A 400 8.90 -10.90 4.50
CA GLN A 400 10.11 -10.46 5.17
C GLN A 400 10.70 -9.27 4.44
N GLN A 401 11.01 -8.20 5.19
CA GLN A 401 11.65 -6.98 4.73
C GLN A 401 12.93 -6.75 5.50
N THR A 402 14.00 -6.41 4.78
CA THR A 402 15.31 -6.06 5.34
C THR A 402 15.80 -4.79 4.67
N GLY A 403 16.15 -3.79 5.46
CA GLY A 403 16.64 -2.52 4.95
C GLY A 403 18.00 -2.15 5.51
N SER A 404 18.55 -1.09 4.96
CA SER A 404 19.85 -0.57 5.37
C SER A 404 19.88 0.95 5.41
N VAL A 405 20.77 1.48 6.24
CA VAL A 405 21.09 2.90 6.29
C VAL A 405 22.46 3.08 5.64
N PRO A 406 22.64 4.06 4.74
CA PRO A 406 23.95 4.36 4.15
C PRO A 406 25.01 4.61 5.19
N SER A 407 26.19 4.01 5.02
CA SER A 407 27.29 4.06 6.01
C SER A 407 27.75 5.47 6.35
N GLU A 408 27.62 6.42 5.44
CA GLU A 408 27.93 7.84 5.63
C GLU A 408 26.95 8.56 6.57
N GLN A 409 25.80 7.98 6.84
CA GLN A 409 24.83 8.50 7.82
C GLN A 409 25.03 7.91 9.22
N ILE A 410 25.92 6.92 9.38
CA ILE A 410 26.14 6.24 10.65
C ILE A 410 27.22 6.97 11.45
N ILE A 411 26.88 7.44 12.64
CA ILE A 411 27.78 8.24 13.50
C ILE A 411 28.02 7.49 14.82
N GLY A 412 29.30 7.31 15.18
CA GLY A 412 29.74 6.81 16.48
C GLY A 412 29.02 5.53 16.91
N ASN A 413 28.30 5.59 18.03
CA ASN A 413 27.60 4.45 18.64
C ASN A 413 26.47 3.89 17.78
N GLN A 414 26.01 4.62 16.77
CA GLN A 414 24.95 4.14 15.86
C GLN A 414 25.36 2.90 15.07
N ALA A 415 26.69 2.69 14.85
CA ALA A 415 27.20 1.49 14.20
C ALA A 415 26.83 0.18 14.92
N ASN A 416 26.47 0.25 16.20
CA ASN A 416 26.12 -0.90 17.03
C ASN A 416 24.60 -0.96 17.32
N ARG A 417 23.75 -0.28 16.53
CA ARG A 417 22.31 -0.19 16.75
C ARG A 417 21.55 -0.60 15.50
N ALA A 418 20.34 -1.11 15.71
CA ALA A 418 19.39 -1.28 14.62
C ALA A 418 18.84 0.10 14.21
N LEU A 419 19.35 0.63 13.10
CA LEU A 419 18.92 1.93 12.57
C LEU A 419 17.75 1.79 11.57
N TYR A 420 17.54 0.60 11.05
CA TYR A 420 16.43 0.25 10.19
C TYR A 420 15.63 -0.89 10.84
N PRO A 421 14.31 -0.74 10.99
CA PRO A 421 13.50 -1.78 11.59
C PRO A 421 13.23 -2.90 10.56
N ASP A 422 13.90 -4.04 10.70
CA ASP A 422 13.53 -5.25 9.97
C ASP A 422 12.09 -5.62 10.30
N LEU A 423 11.38 -6.17 9.32
CA LEU A 423 9.98 -6.49 9.41
C LEU A 423 9.71 -7.89 8.88
N SER A 424 9.01 -8.72 9.65
CA SER A 424 8.37 -9.91 9.12
C SER A 424 6.89 -9.93 9.45
N ALA A 425 6.08 -10.50 8.57
CA ALA A 425 4.63 -10.58 8.76
C ALA A 425 4.06 -11.89 8.22
N VAL A 426 2.99 -12.34 8.87
CA VAL A 426 2.13 -13.43 8.39
C VAL A 426 0.82 -12.82 7.89
N ILE A 427 0.39 -13.27 6.71
CA ILE A 427 -0.85 -12.84 6.08
C ILE A 427 -1.69 -14.10 5.84
N VAL A 428 -2.92 -14.10 6.34
CA VAL A 428 -3.89 -15.18 6.10
C VAL A 428 -5.16 -14.58 5.54
N GLN A 429 -5.61 -15.12 4.42
CA GLN A 429 -6.82 -14.66 3.75
C GLN A 429 -7.77 -15.82 3.52
N PHE A 430 -9.04 -15.65 3.88
CA PHE A 430 -10.15 -16.51 3.51
C PHE A 430 -11.04 -15.80 2.50
N GLY A 431 -11.39 -16.48 1.41
CA GLY A 431 -12.28 -15.96 0.37
C GLY A 431 -13.45 -16.91 0.15
N TYR A 432 -14.63 -16.33 -0.09
CA TYR A 432 -15.82 -17.07 -0.47
C TYR A 432 -16.59 -16.34 -1.55
N ARG A 433 -16.75 -17.02 -2.71
CA ARG A 433 -17.53 -16.53 -3.84
C ARG A 433 -18.82 -17.33 -3.95
N PHE A 434 -19.94 -16.62 -4.12
CA PHE A 434 -21.20 -17.27 -4.40
C PHE A 434 -22.02 -16.54 -5.47
N ARG A 435 -22.84 -17.32 -6.15
CA ARG A 435 -23.78 -16.85 -7.17
C ARG A 435 -25.16 -17.36 -6.77
N PRO A 436 -26.10 -16.46 -6.38
CA PRO A 436 -27.46 -16.85 -6.00
C PRO A 436 -28.29 -17.36 -7.18
#